data_58cf932f3ce47261136e613b5824f8b6
#
_entry.id   58cf932f3ce47261136e613b5824f8b6
#
_cell.length_a   1.000
_cell.length_b   1.000
_cell.length_c   1.000
_cell.angle_alpha   90.00
_cell.angle_beta   90.00
_cell.angle_gamma   90.00
#
_symmetry.space_group_name_H-M   'P 1'
#
loop_
_entity.id
_entity.type
_entity.pdbx_description
1 polymer ?
#
loop_
_entity_poly.entity_id
_entity_poly.type
_entity_poly.pdbx_seq_one_letter_code
_entity_poly.pdbx_strand_id
1 'polypeptide(L)'
;LPTPLALPLRDYQQETHPVLKLWAACDAVEILLRVLVFLGIGDLSRRGELPEQLRRELRYPIENPMLGNWRRMAQQVAEALPEDTALPELSPLVRDNLVPFLDGPKRRSSVDRSFLALRNRLAHGGGISRRLAAELLANWQPPFEALWPRMTWLADWAFVIRTDGGYGRLRGPRPTLEPCGLTTPEPLTAAFSSVDGVVALHGDQLIPLWPLTL
;
A
#
# COMPACT_ATOMS: atom_id res chain seq x y z
N LEU A 1 2.28 -10.64 -6.64
CA LEU A 1 1.71 -9.40 -6.10
C LEU A 1 0.79 -8.75 -7.13
N PRO A 2 -0.27 -8.03 -6.69
CA PRO A 2 -1.06 -7.16 -7.54
C PRO A 2 -0.22 -6.08 -8.22
N THR A 3 -0.61 -5.66 -9.43
CA THR A 3 0.14 -4.69 -10.25
C THR A 3 0.51 -3.41 -9.51
N PRO A 4 -0.37 -2.77 -8.72
CA PRO A 4 -0.01 -1.55 -7.98
C PRO A 4 1.22 -1.70 -7.08
N LEU A 5 1.47 -2.90 -6.55
CA LEU A 5 2.63 -3.20 -5.72
C LEU A 5 3.80 -3.76 -6.53
N ALA A 6 3.52 -4.54 -7.56
CA ALA A 6 4.55 -5.18 -8.36
C ALA A 6 5.33 -4.20 -9.24
N LEU A 7 4.68 -3.14 -9.75
CA LEU A 7 5.31 -2.11 -10.58
C LEU A 7 6.38 -1.33 -9.82
N PRO A 8 6.08 -0.65 -8.70
CA PRO A 8 7.09 0.13 -7.98
C PRO A 8 8.21 -0.74 -7.41
N LEU A 9 7.91 -2.00 -7.06
CA LEU A 9 8.95 -2.95 -6.63
C LEU A 9 9.89 -3.31 -7.77
N ARG A 10 9.37 -3.56 -8.98
CA ARG A 10 10.20 -3.77 -10.18
C ARG A 10 11.08 -2.56 -10.46
N ASP A 11 10.52 -1.34 -10.39
CA ASP A 11 11.24 -0.11 -10.66
C ASP A 11 12.38 0.07 -9.65
N TYR A 12 12.14 -0.22 -8.37
CA TYR A 12 13.19 -0.30 -7.36
C TYR A 12 14.27 -1.33 -7.71
N GLN A 13 13.88 -2.53 -8.14
CA GLN A 13 14.83 -3.61 -8.46
C GLN A 13 15.71 -3.28 -9.68
N GLN A 14 15.15 -2.61 -10.67
CA GLN A 14 15.84 -2.24 -11.92
C GLN A 14 16.70 -0.98 -11.79
N GLU A 15 16.39 -0.11 -10.82
CA GLU A 15 17.12 1.13 -10.64
C GLU A 15 18.53 0.88 -10.06
N THR A 16 19.53 1.47 -10.69
CA THR A 16 20.94 1.33 -10.31
C THR A 16 21.54 2.59 -9.71
N HIS A 17 20.95 3.77 -10.00
CA HIS A 17 21.42 5.02 -9.43
C HIS A 17 20.96 5.17 -7.98
N PRO A 18 21.86 5.29 -6.98
CA PRO A 18 21.49 5.17 -5.56
C PRO A 18 20.44 6.20 -5.11
N VAL A 19 20.46 7.42 -5.63
CA VAL A 19 19.45 8.44 -5.27
C VAL A 19 18.08 8.06 -5.83
N LEU A 20 18.00 7.64 -7.09
CA LEU A 20 16.74 7.23 -7.73
C LEU A 20 16.21 5.94 -7.10
N LYS A 21 17.11 5.01 -6.72
CA LYS A 21 16.72 3.79 -6.01
C LYS A 21 16.12 4.06 -4.63
N LEU A 22 16.65 5.06 -3.89
CA LEU A 22 16.03 5.50 -2.64
C LEU A 22 14.63 6.11 -2.88
N TRP A 23 14.45 6.89 -3.96
CA TRP A 23 13.14 7.39 -4.35
C TRP A 23 12.18 6.26 -4.70
N ALA A 24 12.58 5.31 -5.52
CA ALA A 24 11.79 4.14 -5.86
C ALA A 24 11.39 3.31 -4.63
N ALA A 25 12.27 3.20 -3.63
CA ALA A 25 11.93 2.58 -2.35
C ALA A 25 10.85 3.37 -1.60
N CYS A 26 10.94 4.71 -1.58
CA CYS A 26 9.94 5.56 -0.95
C CYS A 26 8.57 5.43 -1.64
N ASP A 27 8.54 5.44 -2.96
CA ASP A 27 7.33 5.28 -3.76
C ASP A 27 6.69 3.91 -3.54
N ALA A 28 7.50 2.85 -3.52
CA ALA A 28 7.02 1.50 -3.26
C ALA A 28 6.35 1.37 -1.87
N VAL A 29 6.95 1.98 -0.83
CA VAL A 29 6.38 1.98 0.52
C VAL A 29 5.13 2.85 0.60
N GLU A 30 5.09 4.00 -0.07
CA GLU A 30 3.91 4.86 -0.08
C GLU A 30 2.73 4.17 -0.76
N ILE A 31 2.95 3.53 -1.91
CA ILE A 31 1.90 2.77 -2.61
C ILE A 31 1.45 1.57 -1.78
N LEU A 32 2.36 0.87 -1.10
CA LEU A 32 2.00 -0.21 -0.19
C LEU A 32 1.05 0.28 0.91
N LEU A 33 1.39 1.38 1.58
CA LEU A 33 0.53 1.94 2.63
C LEU A 33 -0.85 2.34 2.08
N ARG A 34 -0.91 2.94 0.88
CA ARG A 34 -2.18 3.27 0.21
C ARG A 34 -3.02 2.02 -0.02
N VAL A 35 -2.43 0.98 -0.58
CA VAL A 35 -3.14 -0.30 -0.83
C VAL A 35 -3.68 -0.89 0.47
N LEU A 36 -2.88 -0.94 1.54
CA LEU A 36 -3.30 -1.47 2.84
C LEU A 36 -4.42 -0.63 3.47
N VAL A 37 -4.33 0.70 3.39
CA VAL A 37 -5.38 1.60 3.89
C VAL A 37 -6.69 1.37 3.15
N PHE A 38 -6.67 1.30 1.82
CA PHE A 38 -7.90 1.10 1.04
C PHE A 38 -8.49 -0.30 1.22
N LEU A 39 -7.65 -1.33 1.32
CA LEU A 39 -8.12 -2.68 1.67
C LEU A 39 -8.85 -2.67 3.03
N GLY A 40 -8.23 -2.10 4.05
CA GLY A 40 -8.82 -2.05 5.38
C GLY A 40 -10.08 -1.19 5.45
N ILE A 41 -10.10 -0.01 4.81
CA ILE A 41 -11.32 0.83 4.70
C ILE A 41 -12.43 0.07 3.96
N GLY A 42 -12.08 -0.63 2.87
CA GLY A 42 -13.05 -1.42 2.10
C GLY A 42 -13.63 -2.58 2.92
N ASP A 43 -12.81 -3.29 3.70
CA ASP A 43 -13.30 -4.36 4.58
C ASP A 43 -14.21 -3.82 5.69
N LEU A 44 -13.84 -2.71 6.33
CA LEU A 44 -14.67 -2.05 7.33
C LEU A 44 -16.01 -1.58 6.73
N SER A 45 -15.97 -0.94 5.55
CA SER A 45 -17.16 -0.39 4.91
C SER A 45 -18.16 -1.46 4.47
N ARG A 46 -17.71 -2.64 4.03
CA ARG A 46 -18.61 -3.75 3.66
C ARG A 46 -19.36 -4.36 4.85
N ARG A 47 -18.88 -4.12 6.08
CA ARG A 47 -19.51 -4.57 7.33
C ARG A 47 -20.51 -3.57 7.89
N GLY A 48 -20.56 -2.36 7.35
CA GLY A 48 -21.40 -1.28 7.77
C GLY A 48 -20.76 0.08 7.55
N GLU A 49 -21.25 1.10 8.23
CA GLU A 49 -20.61 2.41 8.17
C GLU A 49 -19.29 2.42 8.95
N LEU A 50 -18.28 3.13 8.41
CA LEU A 50 -17.05 3.41 9.14
C LEU A 50 -17.37 4.12 10.46
N PRO A 51 -16.73 3.71 11.59
CA PRO A 51 -16.86 4.41 12.85
C PRO A 51 -16.64 5.92 12.66
N GLU A 52 -17.52 6.75 13.24
CA GLU A 52 -17.47 8.21 13.04
C GLU A 52 -16.13 8.82 13.46
N GLN A 53 -15.53 8.29 14.52
CA GLN A 53 -14.19 8.72 14.94
C GLN A 53 -13.16 8.43 13.85
N LEU A 54 -13.13 7.19 13.32
CA LEU A 54 -12.21 6.81 12.24
C LEU A 54 -12.43 7.66 10.99
N ARG A 55 -13.68 7.91 10.62
CA ARG A 55 -14.04 8.76 9.47
C ARG A 55 -13.45 10.18 9.61
N ARG A 56 -13.55 10.79 10.81
CA ARG A 56 -12.97 12.10 11.10
C ARG A 56 -11.44 12.09 11.06
N GLU A 57 -10.83 11.05 11.61
CA GLU A 57 -9.38 10.91 11.67
C GLU A 57 -8.75 10.66 10.29
N LEU A 58 -9.47 10.01 9.36
CA LEU A 58 -9.02 9.74 8.01
C LEU A 58 -9.20 10.93 7.06
N ARG A 59 -10.17 11.83 7.30
CA ARG A 59 -10.54 12.92 6.38
C ARG A 59 -9.37 13.80 5.99
N TYR A 60 -8.73 14.44 6.97
CA TYR A 60 -7.61 15.36 6.71
C TYR A 60 -6.39 14.67 6.07
N PRO A 61 -5.95 13.49 6.54
CA PRO A 61 -4.85 12.75 5.92
C PRO A 61 -5.09 12.36 4.47
N ILE A 62 -6.32 12.00 4.09
CA ILE A 62 -6.67 11.66 2.69
C ILE A 62 -6.58 12.91 1.80
N GLU A 63 -7.03 14.06 2.27
CA GLU A 63 -6.95 15.34 1.56
C GLU A 63 -5.49 15.83 1.43
N ASN A 64 -4.60 15.41 2.32
CA ASN A 64 -3.19 15.79 2.36
C ASN A 64 -2.27 14.55 2.35
N PRO A 65 -2.11 13.89 1.21
CA PRO A 65 -1.49 12.56 1.10
C PRO A 65 0.05 12.60 1.19
N MET A 66 0.57 12.77 2.39
CA MET A 66 2.01 12.62 2.68
C MET A 66 2.30 11.24 3.29
N LEU A 67 3.52 10.73 3.13
CA LEU A 67 3.91 9.41 3.65
C LEU A 67 3.59 9.24 5.16
N GLY A 68 3.85 10.27 5.96
CA GLY A 68 3.51 10.27 7.39
C GLY A 68 2.01 10.17 7.66
N ASN A 69 1.18 10.76 6.79
CA ASN A 69 -0.28 10.65 6.87
C ASN A 69 -0.74 9.24 6.47
N TRP A 70 -0.18 8.66 5.42
CA TRP A 70 -0.45 7.26 5.03
C TRP A 70 -0.07 6.28 6.13
N ARG A 71 1.11 6.48 6.76
CA ARG A 71 1.54 5.68 7.92
C ARG A 71 0.53 5.74 9.06
N ARG A 72 0.04 6.94 9.41
CA ARG A 72 -0.96 7.14 10.48
C ARG A 72 -2.29 6.49 10.12
N MET A 73 -2.78 6.69 8.89
CA MET A 73 -4.01 6.06 8.42
C MET A 73 -3.92 4.54 8.46
N ALA A 74 -2.82 3.96 8.00
CA ALA A 74 -2.62 2.51 8.05
C ALA A 74 -2.69 1.97 9.48
N GLN A 75 -2.08 2.68 10.44
CA GLN A 75 -2.16 2.31 11.85
C GLN A 75 -3.60 2.38 12.38
N GLN A 76 -4.31 3.47 12.13
CA GLN A 76 -5.70 3.67 12.59
C GLN A 76 -6.65 2.62 12.00
N VAL A 77 -6.49 2.32 10.70
CA VAL A 77 -7.27 1.28 10.05
C VAL A 77 -6.95 -0.09 10.65
N ALA A 78 -5.67 -0.42 10.83
CA ALA A 78 -5.25 -1.69 11.42
C ALA A 78 -5.76 -1.91 12.85
N GLU A 79 -5.86 -0.82 13.63
CA GLU A 79 -6.41 -0.83 15.00
C GLU A 79 -7.94 -0.97 15.01
N ALA A 80 -8.63 -0.54 13.94
CA ALA A 80 -10.08 -0.60 13.82
C ALA A 80 -10.61 -1.91 13.24
N LEU A 81 -9.74 -2.71 12.58
CA LEU A 81 -10.16 -4.00 12.01
C LEU A 81 -10.56 -4.98 13.11
N PRO A 82 -11.73 -5.64 12.99
CA PRO A 82 -12.19 -6.63 13.95
C PRO A 82 -11.42 -7.97 13.81
N GLU A 83 -11.54 -8.85 14.79
CA GLU A 83 -10.88 -10.16 14.78
C GLU A 83 -11.33 -11.06 13.62
N ASP A 84 -12.59 -10.94 13.19
CA ASP A 84 -13.17 -11.68 12.06
C ASP A 84 -12.97 -11.00 10.70
N THR A 85 -12.02 -10.08 10.59
CA THR A 85 -11.68 -9.39 9.33
C THR A 85 -11.34 -10.36 8.20
N ALA A 86 -11.62 -9.96 6.94
CA ALA A 86 -11.13 -10.69 5.78
C ALA A 86 -9.61 -10.52 5.55
N LEU A 87 -8.96 -9.65 6.32
CA LEU A 87 -7.56 -9.26 6.19
C LEU A 87 -6.78 -9.52 7.51
N PRO A 88 -6.73 -10.78 8.01
CA PRO A 88 -6.14 -11.05 9.31
C PRO A 88 -4.63 -10.71 9.38
N GLU A 89 -3.93 -10.71 8.24
CA GLU A 89 -2.50 -10.40 8.17
C GLU A 89 -2.22 -8.88 8.21
N LEU A 90 -3.22 -8.02 7.93
CA LEU A 90 -3.02 -6.58 7.77
C LEU A 90 -2.59 -5.93 9.10
N SER A 91 -3.31 -6.18 10.18
CA SER A 91 -3.00 -5.55 11.49
C SER A 91 -1.64 -5.94 12.03
N PRO A 92 -1.22 -7.23 12.03
CA PRO A 92 0.14 -7.62 12.41
C PRO A 92 1.21 -7.02 11.48
N LEU A 93 0.98 -7.00 10.15
CA LEU A 93 1.92 -6.42 9.21
C LEU A 93 2.17 -4.93 9.51
N VAL A 94 1.12 -4.16 9.72
CA VAL A 94 1.24 -2.73 10.00
C VAL A 94 1.93 -2.49 11.33
N ARG A 95 1.45 -3.13 12.41
CA ARG A 95 1.92 -2.90 13.78
C ARG A 95 3.36 -3.38 14.01
N ASP A 96 3.66 -4.58 13.55
CA ASP A 96 4.88 -5.28 13.94
C ASP A 96 6.01 -5.13 12.91
N ASN A 97 5.70 -4.65 11.69
CA ASN A 97 6.68 -4.52 10.61
C ASN A 97 6.74 -3.10 10.01
N LEU A 98 5.63 -2.57 9.49
CA LEU A 98 5.64 -1.30 8.77
C LEU A 98 5.86 -0.09 9.68
N VAL A 99 5.16 -0.01 10.80
CA VAL A 99 5.33 1.10 11.74
C VAL A 99 6.75 1.14 12.32
N PRO A 100 7.33 0.03 12.81
CA PRO A 100 8.74 0.01 13.23
C PRO A 100 9.73 0.35 12.13
N PHE A 101 9.51 -0.10 10.89
CA PHE A 101 10.33 0.24 9.73
C PHE A 101 10.30 1.75 9.44
N LEU A 102 9.10 2.35 9.43
CA LEU A 102 8.90 3.75 9.09
C LEU A 102 9.43 4.70 10.17
N ASP A 103 9.18 4.39 11.43
CA ASP A 103 9.55 5.24 12.55
C ASP A 103 11.01 5.06 12.97
N GLY A 104 11.61 3.91 12.64
CA GLY A 104 12.97 3.56 13.06
C GLY A 104 13.09 3.26 14.56
N PRO A 105 14.31 2.99 15.05
CA PRO A 105 14.53 2.67 16.45
C PRO A 105 14.25 3.87 17.37
N LYS A 106 13.44 3.67 18.41
CA LYS A 106 13.00 4.70 19.38
C LYS A 106 14.14 5.39 20.15
N ARG A 107 15.38 4.95 20.02
CA ARG A 107 16.54 5.48 20.77
C ARG A 107 17.49 6.22 19.85
N ARG A 108 17.63 7.54 20.09
CA ARG A 108 18.56 8.55 19.56
C ARG A 108 18.03 9.44 18.41
N SER A 109 18.18 10.74 18.65
CA SER A 109 17.80 11.88 17.84
C SER A 109 18.71 12.14 16.64
N SER A 110 18.73 11.34 15.62
CA SER A 110 19.32 11.75 14.34
C SER A 110 18.34 11.57 13.20
N VAL A 111 18.31 12.55 12.32
CA VAL A 111 17.42 12.68 11.15
C VAL A 111 17.51 11.48 10.21
N ASP A 112 18.58 10.69 10.27
CA ASP A 112 18.86 9.56 9.38
C ASP A 112 18.32 8.21 9.90
N ARG A 113 17.45 8.20 10.92
CA ARG A 113 17.06 6.97 11.62
C ARG A 113 15.63 6.49 11.39
N SER A 114 14.82 7.24 10.68
CA SER A 114 13.51 6.79 10.27
C SER A 114 13.37 6.87 8.75
N PHE A 115 12.67 5.92 8.17
CA PHE A 115 12.39 5.95 6.74
C PHE A 115 11.54 7.18 6.36
N LEU A 116 10.68 7.65 7.26
CA LEU A 116 9.94 8.91 7.11
C LEU A 116 10.87 10.12 7.02
N ALA A 117 11.90 10.18 7.85
CA ALA A 117 12.89 11.26 7.81
C ALA A 117 13.73 11.21 6.52
N LEU A 118 14.12 10.02 6.07
CA LEU A 118 14.78 9.83 4.78
C LEU A 118 13.92 10.38 3.63
N ARG A 119 12.66 9.98 3.56
CA ARG A 119 11.72 10.47 2.52
C ARG A 119 11.57 11.99 2.58
N ASN A 120 11.41 12.57 3.76
CA ASN A 120 11.28 14.02 3.91
C ASN A 120 12.54 14.75 3.46
N ARG A 121 13.72 14.23 3.77
CA ARG A 121 14.99 14.78 3.30
C ARG A 121 15.11 14.75 1.77
N LEU A 122 14.71 13.64 1.14
CA LEU A 122 14.65 13.54 -0.31
C LEU A 122 13.69 14.58 -0.91
N ALA A 123 12.47 14.72 -0.35
CA ALA A 123 11.43 15.59 -0.88
C ALA A 123 11.70 17.10 -0.73
N HIS A 124 12.39 17.50 0.34
CA HIS A 124 12.64 18.92 0.62
C HIS A 124 13.98 19.45 0.04
N GLY A 125 14.57 18.73 -0.92
CA GLY A 125 15.71 19.25 -1.69
C GLY A 125 17.02 19.36 -0.89
N GLY A 126 17.14 18.70 0.25
CA GLY A 126 18.42 18.52 0.92
C GLY A 126 19.32 17.69 0.03
N GLY A 127 20.12 18.34 -0.84
CA GLY A 127 20.95 17.71 -1.87
C GLY A 127 21.67 16.47 -1.33
N ILE A 128 21.23 15.29 -1.72
CA ILE A 128 21.87 14.03 -1.35
C ILE A 128 22.90 13.73 -2.44
N SER A 129 24.18 13.79 -2.06
CA SER A 129 25.24 13.36 -2.97
C SER A 129 25.11 11.86 -3.29
N ARG A 130 25.62 11.45 -4.45
CA ARG A 130 25.61 10.03 -4.85
C ARG A 130 26.27 9.13 -3.78
N ARG A 131 27.37 9.60 -3.14
CA ARG A 131 28.05 8.86 -2.07
C ARG A 131 27.17 8.68 -0.85
N LEU A 132 26.54 9.77 -0.37
CA LEU A 132 25.65 9.70 0.78
C LEU A 132 24.41 8.83 0.48
N ALA A 133 23.89 8.92 -0.74
CA ALA A 133 22.78 8.05 -1.15
C ALA A 133 23.16 6.57 -1.15
N ALA A 134 24.37 6.21 -1.57
CA ALA A 134 24.86 4.85 -1.50
C ALA A 134 25.00 4.34 -0.06
N GLU A 135 25.49 5.18 0.84
CA GLU A 135 25.59 4.86 2.28
C GLU A 135 24.19 4.67 2.91
N LEU A 136 23.24 5.56 2.60
CA LEU A 136 21.86 5.45 3.06
C LEU A 136 21.18 4.20 2.47
N LEU A 137 21.40 3.91 1.20
CA LEU A 137 20.85 2.73 0.54
C LEU A 137 21.37 1.45 1.20
N ALA A 138 22.68 1.36 1.49
CA ALA A 138 23.26 0.22 2.19
C ALA A 138 22.61 -0.04 3.56
N ASN A 139 22.17 1.03 4.25
CA ASN A 139 21.48 0.92 5.54
C ASN A 139 20.01 0.54 5.41
N TRP A 140 19.32 1.04 4.38
CA TRP A 140 17.86 0.89 4.23
C TRP A 140 17.45 -0.28 3.35
N GLN A 141 18.31 -0.72 2.45
CA GLN A 141 18.01 -1.84 1.54
C GLN A 141 17.67 -3.13 2.28
N PRO A 142 18.45 -3.62 3.28
CA PRO A 142 18.11 -4.87 3.96
C PRO A 142 16.75 -4.83 4.68
N PRO A 143 16.41 -3.82 5.51
CA PRO A 143 15.10 -3.77 6.14
C PRO A 143 13.95 -3.53 5.13
N PHE A 144 14.17 -2.79 4.05
CA PHE A 144 13.20 -2.61 2.97
C PHE A 144 12.92 -3.94 2.26
N GLU A 145 13.96 -4.67 1.87
CA GLU A 145 13.78 -5.96 1.18
C GLU A 145 13.15 -7.02 2.10
N ALA A 146 13.37 -6.95 3.41
CA ALA A 146 12.75 -7.85 4.38
C ALA A 146 11.24 -7.64 4.57
N LEU A 147 10.67 -6.53 4.11
CA LEU A 147 9.23 -6.28 4.17
C LEU A 147 8.46 -7.17 3.18
N TRP A 148 8.97 -7.34 1.96
CA TRP A 148 8.21 -7.90 0.83
C TRP A 148 7.79 -9.36 1.01
N PRO A 149 8.61 -10.26 1.59
CA PRO A 149 8.17 -11.63 1.89
C PRO A 149 6.98 -11.71 2.85
N ARG A 150 6.75 -10.67 3.66
CA ARG A 150 5.62 -10.62 4.60
C ARG A 150 4.28 -10.23 3.94
N MET A 151 4.31 -9.91 2.66
CA MET A 151 3.15 -9.48 1.87
C MET A 151 2.72 -10.52 0.84
N THR A 152 3.23 -11.75 0.94
CA THR A 152 2.89 -12.83 0.00
C THR A 152 1.40 -13.13 -0.02
N TRP A 153 0.68 -12.95 1.10
CA TRP A 153 -0.76 -13.10 1.18
C TRP A 153 -1.53 -12.18 0.22
N LEU A 154 -0.98 -11.00 -0.12
CA LEU A 154 -1.58 -10.11 -1.13
C LEU A 154 -1.57 -10.71 -2.54
N ALA A 155 -0.79 -11.76 -2.80
CA ALA A 155 -0.81 -12.44 -4.09
C ALA A 155 -2.08 -13.29 -4.29
N ASP A 156 -2.75 -13.65 -3.21
CA ASP A 156 -4.01 -14.42 -3.23
C ASP A 156 -5.21 -13.52 -3.53
N TRP A 157 -5.05 -12.20 -3.35
CA TRP A 157 -6.05 -11.20 -3.69
C TRP A 157 -5.95 -10.79 -5.16
N ALA A 158 -7.01 -11.03 -5.94
CA ALA A 158 -7.12 -10.57 -7.31
C ALA A 158 -7.62 -9.12 -7.33
N PHE A 159 -6.80 -8.19 -7.81
CA PHE A 159 -7.26 -6.81 -8.06
C PHE A 159 -7.88 -6.75 -9.45
N VAL A 160 -9.14 -6.39 -9.51
CA VAL A 160 -9.98 -6.44 -10.72
C VAL A 160 -10.53 -5.07 -11.01
N ILE A 161 -10.55 -4.70 -12.28
CA ILE A 161 -11.22 -3.48 -12.78
C ILE A 161 -12.25 -3.87 -13.84
N ARG A 162 -13.27 -3.03 -13.98
CA ARG A 162 -14.23 -3.15 -15.08
C ARG A 162 -13.64 -2.56 -16.35
N THR A 163 -13.84 -3.24 -17.47
CA THR A 163 -13.44 -2.80 -18.82
C THR A 163 -14.65 -2.87 -19.76
N ASP A 164 -14.55 -2.25 -20.94
CA ASP A 164 -15.61 -2.32 -21.96
C ASP A 164 -15.90 -3.75 -22.44
N GLY A 165 -14.91 -4.66 -22.32
CA GLY A 165 -15.03 -6.07 -22.72
C GLY A 165 -15.27 -7.04 -21.58
N GLY A 166 -15.53 -6.56 -20.35
CA GLY A 166 -15.72 -7.40 -19.16
C GLY A 166 -14.85 -6.97 -17.99
N TYR A 167 -14.08 -7.90 -17.39
CA TYR A 167 -13.23 -7.62 -16.24
C TYR A 167 -11.78 -7.91 -16.57
N GLY A 168 -10.89 -7.00 -16.13
CA GLY A 168 -9.44 -7.17 -16.24
C GLY A 168 -8.79 -7.35 -14.88
N ARG A 169 -7.86 -8.29 -14.76
CA ARG A 169 -7.08 -8.54 -13.55
C ARG A 169 -5.75 -7.79 -13.60
N LEU A 170 -5.45 -7.10 -12.52
CA LEU A 170 -4.18 -6.38 -12.31
C LEU A 170 -3.19 -7.32 -11.61
N ARG A 171 -2.28 -7.95 -12.36
CA ARG A 171 -1.32 -8.90 -11.83
C ARG A 171 0.09 -8.68 -12.38
N GLY A 172 1.06 -8.74 -11.48
CA GLY A 172 2.48 -8.66 -11.83
C GLY A 172 2.93 -7.26 -12.29
N PRO A 173 4.19 -7.12 -12.68
CA PRO A 173 4.81 -5.83 -12.96
C PRO A 173 4.56 -5.33 -14.40
N ARG A 174 3.48 -5.75 -15.04
CA ARG A 174 3.08 -5.28 -16.38
C ARG A 174 1.79 -4.48 -16.26
N PRO A 175 1.69 -3.30 -16.87
CA PRO A 175 0.46 -2.51 -16.87
C PRO A 175 -0.59 -3.06 -17.86
N THR A 176 -0.57 -4.34 -18.14
CA THR A 176 -1.51 -5.02 -19.03
C THR A 176 -2.53 -5.76 -18.21
N LEU A 177 -3.80 -5.57 -18.56
CA LEU A 177 -4.90 -6.30 -17.96
C LEU A 177 -4.90 -7.73 -18.49
N GLU A 178 -4.87 -8.71 -17.60
CA GLU A 178 -5.16 -10.08 -17.95
C GLU A 178 -6.69 -10.24 -17.99
N PRO A 179 -7.26 -10.80 -19.09
CA PRO A 179 -8.70 -11.08 -19.14
C PRO A 179 -9.08 -11.96 -17.94
N CYS A 180 -10.04 -11.51 -17.18
CA CYS A 180 -10.56 -12.26 -16.06
C CYS A 180 -11.75 -13.05 -16.56
N GLY A 181 -11.61 -14.37 -16.75
CA GLY A 181 -12.68 -15.30 -17.10
C GLY A 181 -13.70 -15.51 -15.97
N LEU A 182 -13.91 -14.51 -15.14
CA LEU A 182 -14.95 -14.50 -14.12
C LEU A 182 -16.29 -14.48 -14.84
N THR A 183 -16.94 -15.63 -14.91
CA THR A 183 -18.40 -15.72 -15.05
C THR A 183 -18.95 -14.98 -13.85
N THR A 184 -19.48 -13.79 -14.10
CA THR A 184 -19.86 -12.78 -13.11
C THR A 184 -20.77 -13.37 -12.01
N PRO A 185 -20.28 -13.56 -10.79
CA PRO A 185 -21.19 -13.71 -9.67
C PRO A 185 -21.97 -12.39 -9.52
N GLU A 186 -23.27 -12.45 -9.26
CA GLU A 186 -24.12 -11.28 -9.00
C GLU A 186 -23.50 -10.23 -8.04
N PRO A 187 -22.77 -10.65 -6.98
CA PRO A 187 -22.09 -9.71 -6.09
C PRO A 187 -21.06 -8.81 -6.76
N LEU A 188 -20.34 -9.32 -7.79
CA LEU A 188 -19.38 -8.51 -8.56
C LEU A 188 -20.09 -7.44 -9.38
N THR A 189 -21.18 -7.80 -10.05
CA THR A 189 -21.96 -6.87 -10.86
C THR A 189 -22.54 -5.76 -9.99
N ALA A 190 -23.06 -6.08 -8.80
CA ALA A 190 -23.57 -5.11 -7.84
C ALA A 190 -22.46 -4.19 -7.29
N ALA A 191 -21.31 -4.74 -6.94
CA ALA A 191 -20.17 -3.96 -6.45
C ALA A 191 -19.64 -2.98 -7.51
N PHE A 192 -19.52 -3.42 -8.77
CA PHE A 192 -19.11 -2.54 -9.88
C PHE A 192 -20.22 -1.59 -10.37
N SER A 193 -21.48 -1.80 -9.99
CA SER A 193 -22.56 -0.85 -10.27
C SER A 193 -22.50 0.36 -9.35
N SER A 194 -21.91 0.20 -8.18
CA SER A 194 -21.77 1.26 -7.16
C SER A 194 -20.40 1.91 -7.12
N VAL A 195 -19.39 1.36 -7.82
CA VAL A 195 -17.98 1.78 -7.71
C VAL A 195 -17.31 1.75 -9.08
N ASP A 196 -16.99 2.93 -9.61
CA ASP A 196 -16.02 3.08 -10.69
C ASP A 196 -14.63 2.94 -10.07
N GLY A 197 -14.03 1.75 -10.11
CA GLY A 197 -12.72 1.58 -9.49
C GLY A 197 -12.20 0.14 -9.48
N VAL A 198 -11.29 -0.10 -8.55
CA VAL A 198 -10.65 -1.40 -8.33
C VAL A 198 -11.39 -2.15 -7.23
N VAL A 199 -11.56 -3.44 -7.43
CA VAL A 199 -12.09 -4.36 -6.42
C VAL A 199 -11.05 -5.44 -6.14
N ALA A 200 -10.79 -5.73 -4.86
CA ALA A 200 -9.99 -6.87 -4.44
C ALA A 200 -10.89 -8.08 -4.16
N LEU A 201 -10.50 -9.23 -4.71
CA LEU A 201 -11.22 -10.50 -4.59
C LEU A 201 -10.34 -11.59 -4.01
N HIS A 202 -10.84 -12.33 -3.03
CA HIS A 202 -10.21 -13.53 -2.50
C HIS A 202 -11.29 -14.54 -2.10
N GLY A 203 -11.39 -15.67 -2.80
CA GLY A 203 -12.49 -16.62 -2.65
C GLY A 203 -13.85 -15.95 -2.92
N ASP A 204 -14.74 -15.95 -1.94
CA ASP A 204 -16.03 -15.27 -1.92
C ASP A 204 -15.97 -13.85 -1.34
N GLN A 205 -14.82 -13.44 -0.84
CA GLN A 205 -14.60 -12.12 -0.25
C GLN A 205 -14.40 -11.08 -1.34
N LEU A 206 -15.14 -9.98 -1.26
CA LEU A 206 -15.06 -8.85 -2.18
C LEU A 206 -14.87 -7.56 -1.39
N ILE A 207 -13.79 -6.84 -1.67
CA ILE A 207 -13.45 -5.57 -1.01
C ILE A 207 -13.32 -4.48 -2.07
N PRO A 208 -14.23 -3.48 -2.09
CA PRO A 208 -14.08 -2.30 -2.95
C PRO A 208 -12.89 -1.47 -2.50
N LEU A 209 -12.02 -1.08 -3.44
CA LEU A 209 -10.84 -0.27 -3.16
C LEU A 209 -11.06 1.20 -3.56
N TRP A 210 -12.27 1.70 -3.41
CA TRP A 210 -12.56 3.11 -3.65
C TRP A 210 -11.94 4.00 -2.54
N PRO A 211 -11.29 5.12 -2.87
CA PRO A 211 -11.09 5.74 -4.18
C PRO A 211 -9.73 5.43 -4.83
N LEU A 212 -9.26 4.19 -4.78
CA LEU A 212 -8.02 3.82 -5.47
C LEU A 212 -8.23 3.98 -6.99
N THR A 213 -7.86 5.13 -7.51
CA THR A 213 -7.69 5.34 -8.95
C THR A 213 -6.27 4.94 -9.35
N LEU A 214 -6.16 4.04 -10.30
CA LEU A 214 -4.91 3.58 -10.89
C LEU A 214 -4.54 4.44 -12.11
#